data_f4638ab641696420d7c4dd04814a5a97
#
_entry.id   f4638ab641696420d7c4dd04814a5a97
#
_cell.length_a   1.000
_cell.length_b   1.000
_cell.length_c   1.000
_cell.angle_alpha   90.00
_cell.angle_beta   90.00
_cell.angle_gamma   90.00
#
_symmetry.space_group_name_H-M   'P 1'
#
loop_
_entity.id
_entity.type
_entity.pdbx_description
1 polymer ?
#
loop_
_entity_poly.entity_id
_entity_poly.type
_entity_poly.pdbx_seq_one_letter_code
_entity_poly.pdbx_strand_id
1 'polypeptide(L)'
;DAKGFQFAGLINIAKNVSGFQLAGLINKARNVNGVQFAGLVNMAENSDYPIGFINIIKNGEKGIAITYNELGSIMTTFRSGGKVTYGIIGIGYNHKTSGRSYATEVGWGIHINCLSWFRIKNELKVSCFGFSDNPLILNDDKLSNTVINSNYSILPSFKISPHFELFGGPSLNYMNSGNANKEFDFERYIWKQSSSTRLQQIYVGYQVGIQCLF
;
A
#
# COMPACT_ATOMS: atom_id res chain seq x y z
N ASP A 1 -11.75 -24.80 -15.21
CA ASP A 1 -12.65 -23.64 -15.21
C ASP A 1 -13.47 -23.62 -13.91
N ALA A 2 -13.65 -22.44 -13.33
CA ALA A 2 -14.48 -22.22 -12.16
C ALA A 2 -15.55 -21.19 -12.47
N LYS A 3 -16.81 -21.48 -12.09
CA LYS A 3 -17.92 -20.54 -12.18
C LYS A 3 -18.52 -20.33 -10.79
N GLY A 4 -18.87 -19.07 -10.48
CA GLY A 4 -19.34 -18.68 -9.14
C GLY A 4 -18.20 -18.43 -8.17
N PHE A 5 -18.14 -19.16 -7.06
CA PHE A 5 -17.18 -18.94 -6.00
C PHE A 5 -16.18 -20.10 -5.89
N GLN A 6 -14.90 -19.77 -5.78
CA GLN A 6 -13.82 -20.71 -5.48
C GLN A 6 -13.07 -20.22 -4.25
N PHE A 7 -13.03 -21.05 -3.21
CA PHE A 7 -12.35 -20.74 -1.95
C PHE A 7 -11.27 -21.79 -1.64
N ALA A 8 -10.11 -21.34 -1.19
CA ALA A 8 -9.07 -22.20 -0.65
C ALA A 8 -8.36 -21.52 0.53
N GLY A 9 -8.01 -22.29 1.53
CA GLY A 9 -7.20 -21.79 2.65
C GLY A 9 -5.84 -21.28 2.21
N LEU A 10 -5.21 -21.92 1.21
CA LEU A 10 -3.88 -21.55 0.74
C LEU A 10 -3.87 -21.14 -0.73
N ILE A 11 -4.20 -22.03 -1.65
CA ILE A 11 -3.97 -21.82 -3.09
C ILE A 11 -5.18 -22.24 -3.90
N ASN A 12 -5.61 -21.39 -4.83
CA ASN A 12 -6.54 -21.71 -5.91
C ASN A 12 -5.80 -21.75 -7.25
N ILE A 13 -6.11 -22.75 -8.06
CA ILE A 13 -5.64 -22.84 -9.44
C ILE A 13 -6.83 -23.11 -10.37
N ALA A 14 -6.98 -22.29 -11.40
CA ALA A 14 -8.00 -22.47 -12.44
C ALA A 14 -7.46 -22.07 -13.81
N LYS A 15 -8.10 -22.55 -14.89
CA LYS A 15 -7.82 -22.05 -16.24
C LYS A 15 -8.59 -20.75 -16.47
N ASN A 16 -9.91 -20.78 -16.31
CA ASN A 16 -10.76 -19.60 -16.41
C ASN A 16 -11.64 -19.51 -15.16
N VAL A 17 -11.84 -18.31 -14.69
CA VAL A 17 -12.69 -17.97 -13.54
C VAL A 17 -13.76 -17.00 -14.03
N SER A 18 -15.02 -17.32 -13.75
CA SER A 18 -16.15 -16.41 -13.93
C SER A 18 -16.87 -16.28 -12.59
N GLY A 19 -16.56 -15.18 -11.88
CA GLY A 19 -17.07 -14.93 -10.54
C GLY A 19 -15.97 -14.54 -9.57
N PHE A 20 -15.86 -15.24 -8.44
CA PHE A 20 -15.02 -14.86 -7.33
C PHE A 20 -14.03 -15.96 -6.96
N GLN A 21 -12.75 -15.64 -6.85
CA GLN A 21 -11.69 -16.53 -6.42
C GLN A 21 -11.01 -15.95 -5.17
N LEU A 22 -11.07 -16.68 -4.05
CA LEU A 22 -10.48 -16.26 -2.77
C LEU A 22 -9.51 -17.33 -2.25
N ALA A 23 -8.27 -16.91 -1.98
CA ALA A 23 -7.23 -17.75 -1.36
C ALA A 23 -6.58 -17.03 -0.18
N GLY A 24 -6.17 -17.78 0.83
CA GLY A 24 -5.37 -17.23 1.92
C GLY A 24 -4.01 -16.72 1.45
N LEU A 25 -3.38 -17.38 0.46
CA LEU A 25 -2.06 -16.98 -0.03
C LEU A 25 -2.06 -16.65 -1.53
N ILE A 26 -2.44 -17.59 -2.40
CA ILE A 26 -2.19 -17.45 -3.85
C ILE A 26 -3.43 -17.83 -4.66
N ASN A 27 -3.81 -16.99 -5.61
CA ASN A 27 -4.69 -17.35 -6.71
C ASN A 27 -3.90 -17.39 -8.02
N LYS A 28 -4.10 -18.42 -8.81
CA LYS A 28 -3.56 -18.56 -10.16
C LYS A 28 -4.66 -18.89 -11.15
N ALA A 29 -4.80 -18.08 -12.19
CA ALA A 29 -5.74 -18.34 -13.28
C ALA A 29 -5.13 -17.89 -14.63
N ARG A 30 -5.78 -18.24 -15.74
CA ARG A 30 -5.45 -17.68 -17.05
C ARG A 30 -6.29 -16.43 -17.28
N ASN A 31 -7.63 -16.57 -17.26
CA ASN A 31 -8.54 -15.46 -17.44
C ASN A 31 -9.49 -15.38 -16.26
N VAL A 32 -9.67 -14.17 -15.74
CA VAL A 32 -10.58 -13.89 -14.64
C VAL A 32 -11.59 -12.83 -15.08
N ASN A 33 -12.84 -13.26 -15.19
CA ASN A 33 -13.99 -12.37 -15.34
C ASN A 33 -14.68 -12.26 -13.96
N GLY A 34 -14.26 -11.28 -13.18
CA GLY A 34 -14.68 -11.10 -11.80
C GLY A 34 -13.50 -10.69 -10.91
N VAL A 35 -13.51 -11.15 -9.66
CA VAL A 35 -12.57 -10.72 -8.63
C VAL A 35 -11.66 -11.87 -8.20
N GLN A 36 -10.36 -11.60 -8.10
CA GLN A 36 -9.39 -12.44 -7.40
C GLN A 36 -8.98 -11.74 -6.10
N PHE A 37 -9.16 -12.41 -4.96
CA PHE A 37 -8.66 -11.95 -3.68
C PHE A 37 -7.66 -12.95 -3.12
N ALA A 38 -6.42 -12.52 -2.92
CA ALA A 38 -5.39 -13.33 -2.28
C ALA A 38 -4.71 -12.53 -1.16
N GLY A 39 -4.38 -13.20 -0.07
CA GLY A 39 -3.63 -12.56 1.00
C GLY A 39 -2.24 -12.10 0.56
N LEU A 40 -1.59 -12.79 -0.39
CA LEU A 40 -0.27 -12.41 -0.89
C LEU A 40 -0.27 -12.14 -2.40
N VAL A 41 -0.57 -13.15 -3.24
CA VAL A 41 -0.29 -13.08 -4.68
C VAL A 41 -1.47 -13.50 -5.52
N ASN A 42 -1.88 -12.65 -6.48
CA ASN A 42 -2.72 -13.04 -7.60
C ASN A 42 -1.89 -13.12 -8.89
N MET A 43 -2.11 -14.17 -9.68
CA MET A 43 -1.44 -14.41 -10.96
C MET A 43 -2.48 -14.68 -12.04
N ALA A 44 -2.49 -13.89 -13.13
CA ALA A 44 -3.34 -14.13 -14.27
C ALA A 44 -2.75 -13.56 -15.57
N GLU A 45 -3.24 -14.04 -16.71
CA GLU A 45 -3.03 -13.34 -17.99
C GLU A 45 -3.95 -12.13 -18.07
N ASN A 46 -5.22 -12.32 -17.73
CA ASN A 46 -6.22 -11.25 -17.73
C ASN A 46 -6.99 -11.24 -16.41
N SER A 47 -6.97 -10.12 -15.71
CA SER A 47 -7.77 -9.87 -14.50
C SER A 47 -7.86 -8.35 -14.29
N ASP A 48 -9.07 -7.83 -14.18
CA ASP A 48 -9.28 -6.40 -13.97
C ASP A 48 -9.31 -6.02 -12.47
N TYR A 49 -9.74 -6.95 -11.62
CA TYR A 49 -9.92 -6.75 -10.18
C TYR A 49 -9.10 -7.75 -9.33
N PRO A 50 -7.76 -7.80 -9.47
CA PRO A 50 -6.93 -8.57 -8.56
C PRO A 50 -6.69 -7.76 -7.29
N ILE A 51 -7.04 -8.32 -6.13
CA ILE A 51 -6.84 -7.73 -4.81
C ILE A 51 -5.85 -8.61 -4.04
N GLY A 52 -4.64 -8.16 -3.91
CA GLY A 52 -3.54 -8.82 -3.22
C GLY A 52 -2.38 -7.86 -3.08
N PHE A 53 -1.41 -8.13 -2.22
CA PHE A 53 -0.24 -7.26 -2.07
C PHE A 53 0.63 -7.26 -3.34
N ILE A 54 0.70 -8.40 -4.03
CA ILE A 54 1.41 -8.56 -5.30
C ILE A 54 0.44 -9.14 -6.32
N ASN A 55 0.29 -8.46 -7.47
CA ASN A 55 -0.58 -8.93 -8.54
C ASN A 55 0.21 -9.03 -9.84
N ILE A 56 0.49 -10.26 -10.29
CA ILE A 56 1.25 -10.55 -11.52
C ILE A 56 0.24 -10.78 -12.65
N ILE A 57 -0.20 -9.69 -13.26
CA ILE A 57 -1.24 -9.69 -14.29
C ILE A 57 -0.62 -9.23 -15.62
N LYS A 58 -0.77 -10.01 -16.69
CA LYS A 58 -0.15 -9.66 -18.00
C LYS A 58 -0.81 -8.44 -18.64
N ASN A 59 -2.14 -8.33 -18.57
CA ASN A 59 -2.88 -7.19 -19.09
C ASN A 59 -2.98 -6.02 -18.10
N GLY A 60 -2.26 -6.08 -16.99
CA GLY A 60 -2.27 -5.10 -15.92
C GLY A 60 -1.10 -4.11 -16.00
N GLU A 61 -1.06 -3.20 -15.03
CA GLU A 61 0.01 -2.23 -14.88
C GLU A 61 0.96 -2.65 -13.75
N LYS A 62 2.26 -2.41 -13.96
CA LYS A 62 3.30 -2.57 -12.95
C LYS A 62 4.16 -1.33 -12.95
N GLY A 63 4.71 -0.99 -11.80
CA GLY A 63 5.59 0.16 -11.70
C GLY A 63 6.29 0.26 -10.35
N ILE A 64 7.32 1.08 -10.33
CA ILE A 64 8.02 1.47 -9.12
C ILE A 64 7.74 2.95 -8.89
N ALA A 65 7.34 3.30 -7.67
CA ALA A 65 7.13 4.68 -7.29
C ALA A 65 8.03 5.09 -6.13
N ILE A 66 8.47 6.35 -6.17
CA ILE A 66 9.09 7.02 -5.04
C ILE A 66 8.06 8.00 -4.51
N THR A 67 7.77 7.90 -3.21
CA THR A 67 6.77 8.75 -2.53
C THR A 67 7.38 9.45 -1.33
N TYR A 68 6.83 10.62 -1.02
CA TYR A 68 7.13 11.42 0.15
C TYR A 68 5.83 11.82 0.86
N ASN A 69 5.81 11.79 2.17
CA ASN A 69 4.64 12.15 2.97
C ASN A 69 4.97 13.13 4.11
N GLU A 70 3.94 13.63 4.79
CA GLU A 70 4.04 14.59 5.89
C GLU A 70 4.89 14.09 7.07
N LEU A 71 4.97 12.78 7.28
CA LEU A 71 5.82 12.16 8.31
C LEU A 71 7.32 12.32 8.00
N GLY A 72 7.67 12.78 6.79
CA GLY A 72 9.06 12.85 6.34
C GLY A 72 9.59 11.49 5.87
N SER A 73 8.72 10.59 5.47
CA SER A 73 9.09 9.28 4.95
C SER A 73 9.27 9.33 3.45
N ILE A 74 10.39 8.80 2.99
CA ILE A 74 10.68 8.53 1.58
C ILE A 74 10.52 7.03 1.38
N MET A 75 9.54 6.63 0.56
CA MET A 75 9.23 5.23 0.30
C MET A 75 9.50 4.90 -1.16
N THR A 76 10.15 3.77 -1.40
CA THR A 76 10.21 3.12 -2.71
C THR A 76 9.20 1.98 -2.70
N THR A 77 8.18 2.07 -3.55
CA THR A 77 7.05 1.14 -3.57
C THR A 77 6.95 0.45 -4.91
N PHE A 78 6.79 -0.87 -4.89
CA PHE A 78 6.38 -1.65 -6.04
C PHE A 78 4.84 -1.69 -6.06
N ARG A 79 4.27 -1.32 -7.19
CA ARG A 79 2.83 -1.29 -7.44
C ARG A 79 2.52 -2.24 -8.57
N SER A 80 1.61 -3.17 -8.35
CA SER A 80 1.29 -4.19 -9.34
C SER A 80 -0.19 -4.55 -9.30
N GLY A 81 -0.84 -4.59 -10.44
CA GLY A 81 -2.28 -4.84 -10.46
C GLY A 81 -2.87 -5.11 -11.82
N GLY A 82 -4.19 -5.09 -11.86
CA GLY A 82 -5.00 -5.09 -13.05
C GLY A 82 -5.20 -3.69 -13.62
N LYS A 83 -6.27 -3.51 -14.38
CA LYS A 83 -6.64 -2.19 -14.91
C LYS A 83 -7.30 -1.30 -13.87
N VAL A 84 -7.89 -1.88 -12.83
CA VAL A 84 -8.68 -1.16 -11.83
C VAL A 84 -8.01 -1.20 -10.46
N THR A 85 -7.66 -2.37 -9.96
CA THR A 85 -7.10 -2.56 -8.63
C THR A 85 -5.62 -2.92 -8.69
N TYR A 86 -4.87 -2.54 -7.67
CA TYR A 86 -3.45 -2.86 -7.53
C TYR A 86 -3.03 -3.03 -6.07
N GLY A 87 -2.00 -3.84 -5.86
CA GLY A 87 -1.31 -3.99 -4.59
C GLY A 87 -0.11 -3.05 -4.50
N ILE A 88 0.28 -2.76 -3.29
CA ILE A 88 1.41 -1.88 -2.93
C ILE A 88 2.25 -2.60 -1.90
N ILE A 89 3.55 -2.73 -2.18
CA ILE A 89 4.55 -3.11 -1.18
C ILE A 89 5.72 -2.15 -1.29
N GLY A 90 6.31 -1.76 -0.18
CA GLY A 90 7.39 -0.78 -0.20
C GLY A 90 8.30 -0.85 1.00
N ILE A 91 9.47 -0.30 0.79
CA ILE A 91 10.48 -0.05 1.81
C ILE A 91 10.93 1.39 1.71
N GLY A 92 11.36 1.95 2.81
CA GLY A 92 11.79 3.33 2.83
C GLY A 92 12.52 3.73 4.08
N TYR A 93 12.64 5.02 4.21
CA TYR A 93 13.40 5.66 5.28
C TYR A 93 12.67 6.93 5.74
N ASN A 94 12.67 7.18 7.03
CA ASN A 94 12.18 8.42 7.61
C ASN A 94 13.36 9.31 8.01
N HIS A 95 13.41 10.54 7.50
CA HIS A 95 14.51 11.46 7.72
C HIS A 95 14.29 12.45 8.89
N LYS A 96 13.06 12.52 9.41
CA LYS A 96 12.72 13.42 10.52
C LYS A 96 13.02 12.83 11.90
N THR A 97 13.26 11.52 11.96
CA THR A 97 13.58 10.86 13.22
C THR A 97 15.05 10.97 13.56
N SER A 98 15.36 11.22 14.83
CA SER A 98 16.73 11.30 15.36
C SER A 98 17.38 9.91 15.47
N GLY A 99 17.42 9.17 14.40
CA GLY A 99 17.96 7.82 14.29
C GLY A 99 17.71 7.24 12.94
N ARG A 100 18.31 6.08 12.61
CA ARG A 100 18.01 5.37 11.37
C ARG A 100 16.66 4.69 11.51
N SER A 101 15.65 5.29 10.90
CA SER A 101 14.28 4.75 10.89
C SER A 101 13.99 4.16 9.53
N TYR A 102 14.03 2.83 9.46
CA TYR A 102 13.56 2.11 8.28
C TYR A 102 12.04 2.03 8.31
N ALA A 103 11.44 2.10 7.14
CA ALA A 103 10.00 2.02 6.96
C ALA A 103 9.65 0.90 6.00
N THR A 104 8.55 0.22 6.29
CA THR A 104 7.90 -0.73 5.37
C THR A 104 6.47 -0.28 5.13
N GLU A 105 5.96 -0.51 3.93
CA GLU A 105 4.60 -0.14 3.56
C GLU A 105 3.93 -1.26 2.78
N VAL A 106 2.68 -1.55 3.12
CA VAL A 106 1.82 -2.45 2.36
C VAL A 106 0.45 -1.81 2.16
N GLY A 107 -0.22 -2.14 1.07
CA GLY A 107 -1.54 -1.58 0.82
C GLY A 107 -2.18 -2.03 -0.48
N TRP A 108 -3.32 -1.43 -0.75
CA TRP A 108 -4.10 -1.62 -1.96
C TRP A 108 -4.55 -0.28 -2.52
N GLY A 109 -4.71 -0.24 -3.82
CA GLY A 109 -5.20 0.93 -4.50
C GLY A 109 -6.21 0.62 -5.59
N ILE A 110 -6.96 1.65 -5.97
CA ILE A 110 -7.92 1.62 -7.06
C ILE A 110 -7.61 2.79 -8.00
N HIS A 111 -7.57 2.50 -9.30
CA HIS A 111 -7.48 3.51 -10.35
C HIS A 111 -8.88 3.90 -10.83
N ILE A 112 -9.19 5.19 -10.80
CA ILE A 112 -10.36 5.78 -11.45
C ILE A 112 -9.83 6.58 -12.64
N ASN A 113 -9.89 6.01 -13.84
CA ASN A 113 -9.42 6.66 -15.06
C ASN A 113 -10.46 7.69 -15.50
N CYS A 114 -10.14 8.98 -15.42
CA CYS A 114 -11.00 10.09 -15.84
C CYS A 114 -10.71 10.50 -17.29
N LEU A 115 -9.43 10.59 -17.65
CA LEU A 115 -8.95 10.95 -18.98
C LEU A 115 -7.74 10.07 -19.34
N SER A 116 -7.29 10.11 -20.58
CA SER A 116 -6.11 9.33 -21.01
C SER A 116 -4.82 9.72 -20.28
N TRP A 117 -4.73 10.99 -19.86
CA TRP A 117 -3.58 11.57 -19.15
C TRP A 117 -3.83 11.82 -17.65
N PHE A 118 -5.08 11.67 -17.16
CA PHE A 118 -5.48 11.97 -15.79
C PHE A 118 -6.29 10.85 -15.18
N ARG A 119 -5.91 10.44 -13.97
CA ARG A 119 -6.66 9.48 -13.15
C ARG A 119 -6.59 9.86 -11.67
N ILE A 120 -7.51 9.34 -10.89
CA ILE A 120 -7.52 9.46 -9.43
C ILE A 120 -7.16 8.09 -8.86
N LYS A 121 -6.13 8.05 -8.05
CA LYS A 121 -5.76 6.86 -7.26
C LYS A 121 -6.35 7.01 -5.87
N ASN A 122 -6.99 5.95 -5.38
CA ASN A 122 -7.43 5.83 -4.00
C ASN A 122 -6.60 4.71 -3.38
N GLU A 123 -5.84 5.01 -2.34
CA GLU A 123 -4.91 4.07 -1.70
C GLU A 123 -5.22 3.91 -0.22
N LEU A 124 -5.36 2.66 0.23
CA LEU A 124 -5.41 2.30 1.64
C LEU A 124 -4.11 1.57 1.98
N LYS A 125 -3.35 2.12 2.93
CA LYS A 125 -2.01 1.63 3.23
C LYS A 125 -1.76 1.55 4.73
N VAL A 126 -0.86 0.66 5.10
CA VAL A 126 -0.28 0.58 6.44
C VAL A 126 1.23 0.67 6.32
N SER A 127 1.81 1.62 7.02
CA SER A 127 3.25 1.82 7.10
C SER A 127 3.72 1.56 8.53
N CYS A 128 4.82 0.81 8.66
CA CYS A 128 5.48 0.56 9.93
C CYS A 128 6.85 1.22 9.91
N PHE A 129 7.15 1.98 10.96
CA PHE A 129 8.45 2.62 11.15
C PHE A 129 9.14 1.96 12.34
N GLY A 130 10.31 1.38 12.11
CA GLY A 130 11.11 0.74 13.14
C GLY A 130 12.32 1.61 13.52
N PHE A 131 12.46 1.92 14.78
CA PHE A 131 13.66 2.56 15.30
C PHE A 131 14.68 1.47 15.66
N SER A 132 15.64 1.20 14.80
CA SER A 132 16.70 0.23 15.08
C SER A 132 17.99 0.61 14.40
N ASP A 133 19.07 0.58 15.17
CA ASP A 133 20.42 0.68 14.62
C ASP A 133 20.82 -0.55 13.80
N ASN A 134 20.06 -1.64 13.93
CA ASN A 134 20.25 -2.87 13.15
C ASN A 134 18.90 -3.45 12.72
N PRO A 135 18.54 -3.37 11.40
CA PRO A 135 17.25 -3.82 10.90
C PRO A 135 17.01 -5.34 10.95
N LEU A 136 18.08 -6.12 11.19
CA LEU A 136 18.03 -7.59 11.19
C LEU A 136 17.83 -8.19 12.60
N ILE A 137 17.84 -7.38 13.67
CA ILE A 137 17.70 -7.86 15.04
C ILE A 137 16.33 -7.44 15.59
N LEU A 138 15.40 -8.38 15.63
CA LEU A 138 14.11 -8.26 16.31
C LEU A 138 14.30 -8.62 17.79
N ASN A 139 14.58 -7.63 18.63
CA ASN A 139 14.56 -7.80 20.09
C ASN A 139 13.25 -7.24 20.65
N ASP A 140 12.66 -7.89 21.66
CA ASP A 140 11.36 -7.53 22.28
C ASP A 140 11.29 -6.08 22.78
N ASP A 141 12.39 -5.50 23.27
CA ASP A 141 12.43 -4.11 23.73
C ASP A 141 12.28 -3.08 22.60
N LYS A 142 12.43 -3.50 21.34
CA LYS A 142 12.38 -2.61 20.16
C LYS A 142 10.97 -2.50 19.55
N LEU A 143 10.07 -3.45 19.83
CA LEU A 143 8.66 -3.35 19.44
C LEU A 143 7.95 -2.18 20.13
N SER A 144 8.40 -1.78 21.32
CA SER A 144 7.84 -0.66 22.07
C SER A 144 8.03 0.69 21.37
N ASN A 145 8.99 0.81 20.44
CA ASN A 145 9.32 2.03 19.69
C ASN A 145 8.75 2.04 18.26
N THR A 146 7.94 1.05 17.90
CA THR A 146 7.36 0.98 16.55
C THR A 146 6.22 1.96 16.39
N VAL A 147 6.22 2.69 15.29
CA VAL A 147 5.11 3.55 14.86
C VAL A 147 4.38 2.86 13.72
N ILE A 148 3.07 2.70 13.87
CA ILE A 148 2.18 2.18 12.83
C ILE A 148 1.30 3.33 12.36
N ASN A 149 1.32 3.60 11.07
CA ASN A 149 0.47 4.58 10.43
C ASN A 149 -0.42 3.92 9.39
N SER A 150 -1.72 3.96 9.59
CA SER A 150 -2.72 3.53 8.61
C SER A 150 -3.27 4.75 7.91
N ASN A 151 -3.22 4.80 6.60
CA ASN A 151 -3.70 5.94 5.85
C ASN A 151 -4.62 5.57 4.69
N TYR A 152 -5.55 6.46 4.40
CA TYR A 152 -6.33 6.50 3.18
C TYR A 152 -5.98 7.77 2.42
N SER A 153 -5.56 7.63 1.16
CA SER A 153 -5.10 8.74 0.32
C SER A 153 -5.93 8.85 -0.94
N ILE A 154 -6.28 10.07 -1.33
CA ILE A 154 -6.89 10.40 -2.62
C ILE A 154 -5.85 11.17 -3.42
N LEU A 155 -5.35 10.57 -4.49
CA LEU A 155 -4.18 11.04 -5.22
C LEU A 155 -4.54 11.33 -6.69
N PRO A 156 -4.91 12.56 -7.04
CA PRO A 156 -4.84 13.04 -8.41
C PRO A 156 -3.50 12.69 -9.04
N SER A 157 -3.54 12.15 -10.26
CA SER A 157 -2.40 11.52 -10.90
C SER A 157 -2.36 11.88 -12.37
N PHE A 158 -1.21 12.36 -12.85
CA PHE A 158 -0.98 12.89 -14.18
C PHE A 158 0.06 12.08 -14.91
N LYS A 159 -0.32 11.43 -16.00
CA LYS A 159 0.61 10.73 -16.90
C LYS A 159 1.36 11.78 -17.74
N ILE A 160 2.64 11.96 -17.47
CA ILE A 160 3.53 12.86 -18.21
C ILE A 160 4.02 12.20 -19.49
N SER A 161 4.20 10.88 -19.44
CA SER A 161 4.58 10.04 -20.57
C SER A 161 3.96 8.64 -20.41
N PRO A 162 4.09 7.75 -21.41
CA PRO A 162 3.63 6.36 -21.28
C PRO A 162 4.23 5.63 -20.08
N HIS A 163 5.43 6.03 -19.63
CA HIS A 163 6.18 5.37 -18.56
C HIS A 163 6.24 6.16 -17.26
N PHE A 164 5.89 7.46 -17.26
CA PHE A 164 6.03 8.30 -16.07
C PHE A 164 4.72 8.96 -15.67
N GLU A 165 4.45 8.92 -14.39
CA GLU A 165 3.27 9.49 -13.77
C GLU A 165 3.64 10.24 -12.49
N LEU A 166 3.16 11.48 -12.35
CA LEU A 166 3.21 12.26 -11.11
C LEU A 166 1.87 12.16 -10.40
N PHE A 167 1.91 12.05 -9.09
CA PHE A 167 0.70 12.03 -8.29
C PHE A 167 0.92 12.70 -6.93
N GLY A 168 -0.15 13.21 -6.36
CA GLY A 168 -0.12 13.76 -5.01
C GLY A 168 -1.49 14.20 -4.57
N GLY A 169 -1.71 14.24 -3.26
CA GLY A 169 -2.98 14.64 -2.69
C GLY A 169 -3.06 14.43 -1.19
N PRO A 170 -4.23 14.72 -0.61
CA PRO A 170 -4.48 14.58 0.81
C PRO A 170 -4.55 13.11 1.24
N SER A 171 -4.22 12.90 2.51
CA SER A 171 -4.38 11.64 3.21
C SER A 171 -5.06 11.83 4.55
N LEU A 172 -5.91 10.89 4.94
CA LEU A 172 -6.43 10.74 6.29
C LEU A 172 -5.63 9.65 6.99
N ASN A 173 -5.02 9.97 8.10
CA ASN A 173 -4.08 9.11 8.79
C ASN A 173 -4.56 8.77 10.19
N TYR A 174 -4.41 7.50 10.58
CA TYR A 174 -4.46 7.05 11.96
C TYR A 174 -3.08 6.53 12.35
N MET A 175 -2.44 7.22 13.27
CA MET A 175 -1.13 6.86 13.77
C MET A 175 -1.21 6.33 15.19
N ASN A 176 -0.45 5.27 15.44
CA ASN A 176 -0.26 4.67 16.73
C ASN A 176 1.26 4.53 16.98
N SER A 177 1.77 5.30 17.93
CA SER A 177 3.19 5.30 18.29
C SER A 177 3.36 4.79 19.72
N GLY A 178 4.20 3.76 19.91
CA GLY A 178 4.72 3.38 21.22
C GLY A 178 5.67 4.47 21.75
N ASN A 179 5.85 4.50 23.08
CA ASN A 179 6.72 5.45 23.80
C ASN A 179 6.46 6.94 23.52
N ALA A 180 5.25 7.30 23.10
CA ALA A 180 4.79 8.68 22.91
C ALA A 180 5.84 9.57 22.19
N ASN A 181 6.39 9.09 21.07
CA ASN A 181 7.44 9.78 20.32
C ASN A 181 6.99 11.18 19.91
N LYS A 182 7.51 12.20 20.57
CA LYS A 182 7.17 13.61 20.34
C LYS A 182 7.48 14.08 18.92
N GLU A 183 8.39 13.42 18.22
CA GLU A 183 8.75 13.73 16.84
C GLU A 183 7.58 13.51 15.85
N PHE A 184 6.62 12.68 16.22
CA PHE A 184 5.40 12.39 15.45
C PHE A 184 4.15 13.08 16.03
N ASP A 185 4.31 13.98 16.98
CA ASP A 185 3.19 14.73 17.53
C ASP A 185 2.81 15.89 16.60
N PHE A 186 1.70 15.75 15.90
CA PHE A 186 1.17 16.79 15.02
C PHE A 186 0.31 17.76 15.83
N GLU A 187 0.56 19.06 15.68
CA GLU A 187 -0.25 20.11 16.31
C GLU A 187 -1.66 20.17 15.71
N ARG A 188 -1.81 19.83 14.42
CA ARG A 188 -3.09 19.83 13.71
C ARG A 188 -3.64 18.42 13.62
N TYR A 189 -4.47 18.03 14.58
CA TYR A 189 -5.12 16.71 14.63
C TYR A 189 -6.64 16.85 14.70
N ILE A 190 -7.34 15.82 14.23
CA ILE A 190 -8.79 15.66 14.37
C ILE A 190 -9.10 15.07 15.73
N TRP A 191 -8.33 14.09 16.14
CA TRP A 191 -8.45 13.40 17.41
C TRP A 191 -7.06 12.96 17.90
N LYS A 192 -6.86 13.04 19.22
CA LYS A 192 -5.61 12.67 19.86
C LYS A 192 -5.86 12.05 21.23
N GLN A 193 -5.18 10.96 21.52
CA GLN A 193 -5.06 10.36 22.83
C GLN A 193 -3.57 10.13 23.12
N SER A 194 -3.09 10.70 24.22
CA SER A 194 -1.71 10.59 24.65
C SER A 194 -1.63 10.08 26.08
N SER A 195 -0.75 9.12 26.31
CA SER A 195 -0.35 8.64 27.62
C SER A 195 1.17 8.70 27.74
N SER A 196 1.73 8.33 28.89
CA SER A 196 3.19 8.30 29.09
C SER A 196 3.90 7.32 28.15
N THR A 197 3.21 6.29 27.67
CA THR A 197 3.78 5.20 26.87
C THR A 197 3.19 5.07 25.48
N ARG A 198 2.16 5.84 25.13
CA ARG A 198 1.45 5.67 23.85
C ARG A 198 0.88 6.98 23.35
N LEU A 199 1.09 7.25 22.07
CA LEU A 199 0.49 8.35 21.33
C LEU A 199 -0.37 7.80 20.19
N GLN A 200 -1.65 8.16 20.17
CA GLN A 200 -2.56 7.84 19.09
C GLN A 200 -3.17 9.13 18.56
N GLN A 201 -3.25 9.28 17.25
CA GLN A 201 -3.86 10.48 16.67
C GLN A 201 -4.43 10.21 15.28
N ILE A 202 -5.50 10.95 14.96
CA ILE A 202 -6.09 11.03 13.62
C ILE A 202 -5.81 12.44 13.10
N TYR A 203 -5.23 12.54 11.92
CA TYR A 203 -4.88 13.81 11.30
C TYR A 203 -4.97 13.75 9.78
N VAL A 204 -5.05 14.93 9.16
CA VAL A 204 -4.98 15.08 7.71
C VAL A 204 -3.54 15.37 7.33
N GLY A 205 -3.01 14.54 6.47
CA GLY A 205 -1.68 14.68 5.89
C GLY A 205 -1.72 14.81 4.38
N TYR A 206 -0.58 14.55 3.74
CA TYR A 206 -0.45 14.54 2.29
C TYR A 206 0.56 13.50 1.83
N GLN A 207 0.43 13.11 0.58
CA GLN A 207 1.43 12.29 -0.11
C GLN A 207 1.68 12.86 -1.50
N VAL A 208 2.93 12.85 -1.92
CA VAL A 208 3.35 13.16 -3.29
C VAL A 208 4.29 12.08 -3.79
N GLY A 209 4.34 11.86 -5.09
CA GLY A 209 5.24 10.86 -5.65
C GLY A 209 5.33 10.87 -7.16
N ILE A 210 6.34 10.16 -7.63
CA ILE A 210 6.56 9.85 -9.05
C ILE A 210 6.58 8.34 -9.22
N GLN A 211 5.96 7.84 -10.29
CA GLN A 211 5.92 6.42 -10.64
C GLN A 211 6.47 6.20 -12.04
N CYS A 212 7.32 5.19 -12.16
CA CYS A 212 7.74 4.63 -13.45
C CYS A 212 6.92 3.37 -13.73
N LEU A 213 6.22 3.35 -14.87
CA LEU A 213 5.39 2.23 -15.35
C LEU A 213 6.16 1.39 -16.38
N PHE A 214 5.98 0.06 -16.36
CA PHE A 214 6.61 -0.89 -17.29
C PHE A 214 5.75 -2.13 -17.53
#